data_3d306d6811af25123e6d34bedca12850
#
_entry.id   3d306d6811af25123e6d34bedca12850
#
_cell.length_a   1.000
_cell.length_b   1.000
_cell.length_c   1.000
_cell.angle_alpha   90.00
_cell.angle_beta   90.00
_cell.angle_gamma   90.00
#
_symmetry.space_group_name_H-M   'P 1'
#
loop_
_entity.id
_entity.type
_entity.pdbx_description
1 polymer ?
#
loop_
_entity_poly.entity_id
_entity_poly.type
_entity_poly.pdbx_seq_one_letter_code
_entity_poly.pdbx_strand_id
1 'polypeptide(L)'
;EPITEFAAEETYDIVVVGAGCAGVPAVLTAVEEGAKVACLQKEAVVSANGNGCSFVAKEHSTPAGIKRWRSDWARLNDWRINNDLFDYYVEYAEEAVPWVISQGRSVGIEPIEFLTDSSIRYDDGSVVAVCDATQASNQDLMTALAQKAADGGATFYYETPCVQLVQEEDGTITGAIGKQKDGTYVKLTATKGVVLAAGDYMNNESMVDRNMRDASMFPLCLVNHTGDGHILGILAGGRMAPLGHAR
;
A
#
# COMPACT_ATOMS: atom_id res chain seq x y z
N GLU A 1 -24.27 12.34 0.41
CA GLU A 1 -25.27 11.93 1.42
C GLU A 1 -24.82 10.60 2.03
N PRO A 2 -25.09 10.35 3.33
CA PRO A 2 -24.76 9.07 3.97
C PRO A 2 -25.55 7.92 3.32
N ILE A 3 -24.86 6.80 3.10
CA ILE A 3 -25.48 5.56 2.63
C ILE A 3 -26.10 4.87 3.84
N THR A 4 -27.39 4.57 3.79
CA THR A 4 -28.15 4.02 4.91
C THR A 4 -28.85 2.69 4.59
N GLU A 5 -28.86 2.26 3.32
CA GLU A 5 -29.48 1.02 2.89
C GLU A 5 -28.41 0.05 2.39
N PHE A 6 -28.40 -1.15 2.94
CA PHE A 6 -27.38 -2.17 2.64
C PHE A 6 -28.06 -3.49 2.23
N ALA A 7 -27.53 -4.11 1.18
CA ALA A 7 -27.93 -5.47 0.79
C ALA A 7 -27.36 -6.53 1.75
N ALA A 8 -26.21 -6.22 2.39
CA ALA A 8 -25.61 -7.05 3.41
C ALA A 8 -24.81 -6.19 4.41
N GLU A 9 -24.81 -6.65 5.67
CA GLU A 9 -23.95 -6.11 6.73
C GLU A 9 -23.18 -7.27 7.34
N GLU A 10 -21.84 -7.16 7.37
CA GLU A 10 -20.96 -8.20 7.89
C GLU A 10 -19.92 -7.61 8.82
N THR A 11 -19.44 -8.46 9.75
CA THR A 11 -18.44 -8.05 10.74
C THR A 11 -17.15 -8.86 10.59
N TYR A 12 -16.04 -8.13 10.59
CA TYR A 12 -14.68 -8.62 10.51
C TYR A 12 -13.84 -8.01 11.62
N ASP A 13 -12.66 -8.58 11.87
CA ASP A 13 -11.66 -7.93 12.73
C ASP A 13 -11.02 -6.75 11.99
N ILE A 14 -10.64 -6.98 10.74
CA ILE A 14 -9.94 -5.99 9.90
C ILE A 14 -10.63 -5.92 8.54
N VAL A 15 -10.82 -4.70 8.05
CA VAL A 15 -11.24 -4.44 6.66
C VAL A 15 -10.11 -3.75 5.91
N VAL A 16 -9.69 -4.32 4.79
CA VAL A 16 -8.67 -3.75 3.91
C VAL A 16 -9.32 -3.17 2.66
N VAL A 17 -8.94 -1.97 2.27
CA VAL A 17 -9.43 -1.29 1.07
C VAL A 17 -8.32 -1.27 0.02
N GLY A 18 -8.48 -2.08 -1.01
CA GLY A 18 -7.52 -2.25 -2.11
C GLY A 18 -6.71 -3.55 -2.01
N ALA A 19 -6.72 -4.34 -3.08
CA ALA A 19 -5.95 -5.58 -3.23
C ALA A 19 -4.77 -5.36 -4.18
N GLY A 20 -3.79 -4.59 -3.75
CA GLY A 20 -2.53 -4.33 -4.44
C GLY A 20 -1.32 -4.79 -3.63
N CYS A 21 -0.12 -4.25 -3.96
CA CYS A 21 1.14 -4.58 -3.30
C CYS A 21 1.16 -4.31 -1.79
N ALA A 22 0.33 -3.41 -1.29
CA ALA A 22 0.20 -3.14 0.14
C ALA A 22 -0.96 -3.91 0.78
N GLY A 23 -2.11 -3.99 0.09
CA GLY A 23 -3.31 -4.59 0.65
C GLY A 23 -3.25 -6.11 0.77
N VAL A 24 -2.74 -6.80 -0.24
CA VAL A 24 -2.63 -8.26 -0.21
C VAL A 24 -1.72 -8.76 0.93
N PRO A 25 -0.50 -8.20 1.13
CA PRO A 25 0.30 -8.54 2.30
C PRO A 25 -0.40 -8.25 3.63
N ALA A 26 -1.12 -7.12 3.74
CA ALA A 26 -1.88 -6.79 4.95
C ALA A 26 -2.98 -7.82 5.23
N VAL A 27 -3.72 -8.27 4.20
CA VAL A 27 -4.73 -9.33 4.33
C VAL A 27 -4.08 -10.64 4.76
N LEU A 28 -2.99 -11.04 4.08
CA LEU A 28 -2.31 -12.31 4.37
C LEU A 28 -1.75 -12.34 5.79
N THR A 29 -1.05 -11.29 6.21
CA THR A 29 -0.53 -11.19 7.58
C THR A 29 -1.65 -11.27 8.61
N ALA A 30 -2.75 -10.56 8.39
CA ALA A 30 -3.88 -10.59 9.31
C ALA A 30 -4.51 -11.98 9.42
N VAL A 31 -4.59 -12.73 8.31
CA VAL A 31 -5.02 -14.14 8.31
C VAL A 31 -4.05 -15.02 9.08
N GLU A 32 -2.73 -14.87 8.86
CA GLU A 32 -1.70 -15.62 9.58
C GLU A 32 -1.74 -15.38 11.09
N GLU A 33 -2.14 -14.16 11.51
CA GLU A 33 -2.36 -13.79 12.91
C GLU A 33 -3.75 -14.21 13.45
N GLY A 34 -4.53 -14.94 12.67
CA GLY A 34 -5.83 -15.49 13.06
C GLY A 34 -6.99 -14.48 13.07
N ALA A 35 -6.84 -13.33 12.43
CA ALA A 35 -7.92 -12.36 12.33
C ALA A 35 -8.92 -12.73 11.21
N LYS A 36 -10.20 -12.45 11.42
CA LYS A 36 -11.23 -12.49 10.38
C LYS A 36 -11.11 -11.22 9.51
N VAL A 37 -10.78 -11.39 8.23
CA VAL A 37 -10.40 -10.27 7.34
C VAL A 37 -11.28 -10.22 6.11
N ALA A 38 -11.70 -9.00 5.73
CA ALA A 38 -12.28 -8.71 4.43
C ALA A 38 -11.44 -7.71 3.63
N CYS A 39 -11.44 -7.84 2.32
CA CYS A 39 -10.81 -6.91 1.40
C CYS A 39 -11.79 -6.41 0.35
N LEU A 40 -11.98 -5.10 0.27
CA LEU A 40 -12.74 -4.44 -0.80
C LEU A 40 -11.78 -4.12 -1.96
N GLN A 41 -12.08 -4.63 -3.15
CA GLN A 41 -11.31 -4.39 -4.36
C GLN A 41 -12.21 -3.90 -5.49
N LYS A 42 -11.89 -2.74 -6.05
CA LYS A 42 -12.71 -2.14 -7.11
C LYS A 42 -12.63 -2.87 -8.45
N GLU A 43 -11.51 -3.50 -8.74
CA GLU A 43 -11.32 -4.27 -9.96
C GLU A 43 -11.82 -5.71 -9.81
N ALA A 44 -12.01 -6.38 -10.95
CA ALA A 44 -12.41 -7.80 -10.98
C ALA A 44 -11.30 -8.76 -10.51
N VAL A 45 -10.08 -8.24 -10.35
CA VAL A 45 -8.89 -9.00 -9.99
C VAL A 45 -8.01 -8.17 -9.03
N VAL A 46 -7.03 -8.79 -8.44
CA VAL A 46 -5.90 -8.10 -7.80
C VAL A 46 -5.27 -7.12 -8.78
N SER A 47 -4.87 -5.96 -8.31
CA SER A 47 -4.21 -4.93 -9.14
C SER A 47 -2.91 -4.48 -8.48
N ALA A 48 -1.80 -5.03 -8.95
CA ALA A 48 -0.47 -4.77 -8.42
C ALA A 48 0.50 -4.36 -9.54
N ASN A 49 1.23 -3.29 -9.32
CA ASN A 49 2.18 -2.76 -10.29
C ASN A 49 3.62 -2.99 -9.84
N GLY A 50 4.55 -2.86 -10.81
CA GLY A 50 5.98 -3.00 -10.56
C GLY A 50 6.44 -4.46 -10.55
N ASN A 51 7.71 -4.64 -10.21
CA ASN A 51 8.39 -5.92 -10.26
C ASN A 51 9.44 -6.12 -9.14
N GLY A 52 9.44 -5.28 -8.11
CA GLY A 52 10.44 -5.38 -7.06
C GLY A 52 10.05 -4.68 -5.76
N CYS A 53 10.89 -4.91 -4.77
CA CYS A 53 10.87 -4.23 -3.48
C CYS A 53 12.31 -4.11 -2.97
N SER A 54 12.56 -3.21 -2.04
CA SER A 54 13.90 -2.96 -1.50
C SER A 54 13.88 -2.75 0.01
N PHE A 55 15.05 -2.92 0.63
CA PHE A 55 15.27 -2.61 2.03
C PHE A 55 16.71 -2.14 2.27
N VAL A 56 16.94 -1.47 3.39
CA VAL A 56 18.30 -1.14 3.85
C VAL A 56 18.82 -2.28 4.71
N ALA A 57 19.90 -2.92 4.26
CA ALA A 57 20.59 -3.92 5.05
C ALA A 57 21.42 -3.22 6.15
N LYS A 58 20.87 -3.18 7.37
CA LYS A 58 21.47 -2.43 8.50
C LYS A 58 22.83 -2.99 8.89
N GLU A 59 23.00 -4.30 8.86
CA GLU A 59 24.27 -4.96 9.19
C GLU A 59 25.44 -4.61 8.21
N HIS A 60 25.09 -4.24 6.96
CA HIS A 60 26.05 -3.83 5.94
C HIS A 60 26.11 -2.31 5.74
N SER A 61 25.38 -1.55 6.57
CA SER A 61 25.30 -0.10 6.54
C SER A 61 25.95 0.50 7.78
N THR A 62 26.52 1.70 7.63
CA THR A 62 26.95 2.49 8.79
C THR A 62 25.82 3.46 9.21
N PRO A 63 25.67 3.76 10.52
CA PRO A 63 24.70 4.77 10.97
C PRO A 63 24.92 6.13 10.29
N ALA A 64 26.17 6.51 10.04
CA ALA A 64 26.52 7.72 9.30
C ALA A 64 26.04 7.66 7.84
N GLY A 65 26.19 6.52 7.17
CA GLY A 65 25.72 6.30 5.81
C GLY A 65 24.19 6.41 5.70
N ILE A 66 23.45 5.77 6.59
CA ILE A 66 21.98 5.84 6.63
C ILE A 66 21.52 7.29 6.85
N LYS A 67 22.16 8.01 7.79
CA LYS A 67 21.84 9.41 8.05
C LYS A 67 22.11 10.29 6.83
N ARG A 68 23.22 10.06 6.11
CA ARG A 68 23.59 10.80 4.91
C ARG A 68 22.64 10.50 3.77
N TRP A 69 22.26 9.26 3.58
CA TRP A 69 21.28 8.82 2.59
C TRP A 69 19.91 9.47 2.81
N ARG A 70 19.45 9.55 4.07
CA ARG A 70 18.22 10.32 4.42
C ARG A 70 18.35 11.78 4.01
N SER A 71 19.51 12.40 4.24
CA SER A 71 19.75 13.79 3.83
C SER A 71 19.74 13.97 2.31
N ASP A 72 20.27 12.99 1.57
CA ASP A 72 20.24 12.99 0.12
C ASP A 72 18.80 12.84 -0.41
N TRP A 73 18.01 11.97 0.18
CA TRP A 73 16.58 11.85 -0.12
C TRP A 73 15.82 13.15 0.17
N ALA A 74 16.09 13.78 1.32
CA ALA A 74 15.49 15.06 1.67
C ALA A 74 15.86 16.14 0.64
N ARG A 75 17.13 16.22 0.28
CA ARG A 75 17.63 17.18 -0.74
C ARG A 75 16.99 16.94 -2.12
N LEU A 76 16.91 15.68 -2.55
CA LEU A 76 16.26 15.31 -3.82
C LEU A 76 14.76 15.65 -3.86
N ASN A 77 14.12 15.76 -2.71
CA ASN A 77 12.72 16.12 -2.56
C ASN A 77 12.52 17.55 -2.00
N ASP A 78 13.44 18.46 -2.26
CA ASP A 78 13.39 19.86 -1.82
C ASP A 78 13.14 20.01 -0.30
N TRP A 79 13.70 19.11 0.49
CA TRP A 79 13.52 19.03 1.96
C TRP A 79 12.07 18.79 2.39
N ARG A 80 11.24 18.20 1.52
CA ARG A 80 9.83 17.93 1.75
C ARG A 80 9.55 16.43 1.94
N ILE A 81 10.40 15.74 2.69
CA ILE A 81 10.15 14.33 3.04
C ILE A 81 9.51 14.24 4.43
N ASN A 82 8.73 13.20 4.65
CA ASN A 82 8.34 12.79 5.98
C ASN A 82 9.45 11.90 6.55
N ASN A 83 10.24 12.44 7.49
CA ASN A 83 11.34 11.71 8.11
C ASN A 83 10.87 10.48 8.88
N ASP A 84 9.69 10.54 9.51
CA ASP A 84 9.16 9.41 10.27
C ASP A 84 8.85 8.22 9.34
N LEU A 85 8.31 8.48 8.15
CA LEU A 85 8.09 7.43 7.14
C LEU A 85 9.40 6.88 6.59
N PHE A 86 10.43 7.72 6.41
CA PHE A 86 11.75 7.26 6.02
C PHE A 86 12.38 6.36 7.08
N ASP A 87 12.33 6.78 8.34
CA ASP A 87 12.86 6.01 9.46
C ASP A 87 12.08 4.69 9.63
N TYR A 88 10.76 4.71 9.40
CA TYR A 88 9.92 3.51 9.39
C TYR A 88 10.34 2.52 8.30
N TYR A 89 10.60 3.02 7.08
CA TYR A 89 11.12 2.18 6.00
C TYR A 89 12.46 1.53 6.38
N VAL A 90 13.42 2.30 6.90
CA VAL A 90 14.72 1.78 7.33
C VAL A 90 14.58 0.74 8.44
N GLU A 91 13.62 0.93 9.35
CA GLU A 91 13.43 0.03 10.49
C GLU A 91 12.78 -1.31 10.09
N TYR A 92 11.75 -1.28 9.27
CA TYR A 92 10.86 -2.44 9.06
C TYR A 92 11.01 -3.11 7.69
N ALA A 93 11.53 -2.46 6.67
CA ALA A 93 11.62 -3.06 5.35
C ALA A 93 12.57 -4.27 5.30
N GLU A 94 13.61 -4.29 6.17
CA GLU A 94 14.55 -5.42 6.30
C GLU A 94 13.88 -6.70 6.83
N GLU A 95 12.77 -6.59 7.55
CA GLU A 95 11.94 -7.73 7.95
C GLU A 95 10.87 -8.03 6.90
N ALA A 96 10.19 -7.00 6.42
CA ALA A 96 9.05 -7.13 5.53
C ALA A 96 9.41 -7.72 4.16
N VAL A 97 10.53 -7.31 3.55
CA VAL A 97 10.90 -7.77 2.21
C VAL A 97 11.28 -9.26 2.19
N PRO A 98 12.13 -9.80 3.09
CA PRO A 98 12.37 -11.22 3.18
C PRO A 98 11.09 -12.04 3.48
N TRP A 99 10.15 -11.48 4.27
CA TRP A 99 8.85 -12.11 4.50
C TRP A 99 8.06 -12.24 3.19
N VAL A 100 7.91 -11.16 2.40
CA VAL A 100 7.23 -11.20 1.09
C VAL A 100 7.86 -12.24 0.17
N ILE A 101 9.19 -12.32 0.14
CA ILE A 101 9.93 -13.31 -0.66
C ILE A 101 9.63 -14.74 -0.20
N SER A 102 9.63 -14.97 1.11
CA SER A 102 9.31 -16.29 1.67
C SER A 102 7.88 -16.71 1.34
N GLN A 103 6.95 -15.77 1.38
CA GLN A 103 5.56 -15.98 0.96
C GLN A 103 5.46 -16.32 -0.53
N GLY A 104 6.19 -15.60 -1.39
CA GLY A 104 6.28 -15.89 -2.82
C GLY A 104 6.77 -17.31 -3.09
N ARG A 105 7.85 -17.73 -2.43
CA ARG A 105 8.36 -19.09 -2.53
C ARG A 105 7.35 -20.15 -2.09
N SER A 106 6.57 -19.87 -1.05
CA SER A 106 5.55 -20.77 -0.57
C SER A 106 4.43 -21.04 -1.58
N VAL A 107 4.25 -20.16 -2.56
CA VAL A 107 3.29 -20.26 -3.67
C VAL A 107 3.96 -20.53 -5.03
N GLY A 108 5.24 -20.91 -5.03
CA GLY A 108 5.98 -21.29 -6.24
C GLY A 108 6.52 -20.12 -7.07
N ILE A 109 6.58 -18.91 -6.51
CA ILE A 109 7.15 -17.73 -7.17
C ILE A 109 8.50 -17.43 -6.55
N GLU A 110 9.56 -17.64 -7.34
CA GLU A 110 10.94 -17.33 -6.94
C GLU A 110 11.30 -15.89 -7.33
N PRO A 111 12.02 -15.16 -6.46
CA PRO A 111 12.60 -13.88 -6.84
C PRO A 111 13.68 -14.10 -7.90
N ILE A 112 13.75 -13.18 -8.88
CA ILE A 112 14.70 -13.29 -9.98
C ILE A 112 16.10 -12.92 -9.52
N GLU A 113 16.24 -11.96 -8.61
CA GLU A 113 17.54 -11.47 -8.17
C GLU A 113 17.47 -10.75 -6.82
N PHE A 114 18.45 -11.05 -5.99
CA PHE A 114 18.83 -10.24 -4.83
C PHE A 114 20.07 -9.44 -5.22
N LEU A 115 19.89 -8.19 -5.59
CA LEU A 115 21.02 -7.31 -5.83
C LEU A 115 21.54 -6.80 -4.49
N THR A 116 22.55 -7.46 -3.97
CA THR A 116 23.25 -7.03 -2.74
C THR A 116 24.25 -5.89 -2.99
N ASP A 117 24.42 -5.44 -4.22
CA ASP A 117 25.50 -4.53 -4.62
C ASP A 117 25.08 -3.09 -4.91
N SER A 118 23.87 -2.68 -4.55
CA SER A 118 23.43 -1.27 -4.64
C SER A 118 23.98 -0.39 -3.50
N SER A 119 25.12 -0.78 -2.91
CA SER A 119 25.71 -0.02 -1.81
C SER A 119 26.25 1.33 -2.27
N ILE A 120 25.77 2.40 -1.64
CA ILE A 120 26.30 3.75 -1.80
C ILE A 120 27.45 3.93 -0.81
N ARG A 121 28.64 4.23 -1.33
CA ARG A 121 29.83 4.52 -0.54
C ARG A 121 30.14 6.01 -0.64
N TYR A 122 30.26 6.64 0.50
CA TYR A 122 30.56 8.06 0.61
C TYR A 122 32.08 8.29 0.80
N ASP A 123 32.53 9.51 0.49
CA ASP A 123 33.96 9.87 0.56
C ASP A 123 34.55 9.80 1.98
N ASP A 124 33.71 9.91 3.01
CA ASP A 124 34.08 9.78 4.41
C ASP A 124 34.16 8.30 4.91
N GLY A 125 33.98 7.36 3.98
CA GLY A 125 34.00 5.93 4.27
C GLY A 125 32.66 5.38 4.81
N SER A 126 31.64 6.23 4.98
CA SER A 126 30.32 5.75 5.37
C SER A 126 29.63 5.03 4.22
N VAL A 127 28.75 4.06 4.56
CA VAL A 127 28.10 3.17 3.60
C VAL A 127 26.61 3.04 3.94
N VAL A 128 25.77 3.05 2.92
CA VAL A 128 24.42 2.50 3.00
C VAL A 128 24.27 1.38 1.99
N ALA A 129 23.88 0.21 2.46
CA ALA A 129 23.64 -0.97 1.62
C ALA A 129 22.13 -1.10 1.39
N VAL A 130 21.70 -0.91 0.15
CA VAL A 130 20.32 -1.13 -0.27
C VAL A 130 20.26 -2.47 -0.99
N CYS A 131 19.42 -3.35 -0.52
CA CYS A 131 19.16 -4.65 -1.13
C CYS A 131 17.84 -4.61 -1.88
N ASP A 132 17.88 -4.98 -3.14
CA ASP A 132 16.70 -5.04 -4.00
C ASP A 132 16.34 -6.52 -4.28
N ALA A 133 15.08 -6.83 -4.19
CA ALA A 133 14.50 -8.09 -4.67
C ALA A 133 13.65 -7.80 -5.89
N THR A 134 13.99 -8.42 -7.00
CA THR A 134 13.23 -8.29 -8.25
C THR A 134 12.53 -9.61 -8.56
N GLN A 135 11.31 -9.51 -9.04
CA GLN A 135 10.51 -10.63 -9.52
C GLN A 135 9.93 -10.32 -10.90
N ALA A 136 9.48 -11.34 -11.63
CA ALA A 136 8.96 -11.16 -12.98
C ALA A 136 7.74 -10.23 -13.01
N SER A 137 6.88 -10.29 -11.96
CA SER A 137 5.63 -9.53 -11.90
C SER A 137 5.12 -9.46 -10.46
N ASN A 138 4.92 -8.26 -9.94
CA ASN A 138 4.18 -8.07 -8.69
C ASN A 138 2.72 -8.50 -8.84
N GLN A 139 2.14 -8.37 -10.05
CA GLN A 139 0.79 -8.82 -10.33
C GLN A 139 0.63 -10.33 -10.07
N ASP A 140 1.53 -11.14 -10.58
CA ASP A 140 1.47 -12.59 -10.42
C ASP A 140 1.69 -13.00 -8.96
N LEU A 141 2.66 -12.38 -8.29
CA LEU A 141 2.93 -12.60 -6.88
C LEU A 141 1.71 -12.26 -6.03
N MET A 142 1.17 -11.05 -6.16
CA MET A 142 0.05 -10.61 -5.35
C MET A 142 -1.22 -11.40 -5.65
N THR A 143 -1.42 -11.86 -6.89
CA THR A 143 -2.53 -12.75 -7.24
C THR A 143 -2.43 -14.10 -6.51
N ALA A 144 -1.24 -14.70 -6.51
CA ALA A 144 -1.01 -15.95 -5.81
C ALA A 144 -1.12 -15.81 -4.28
N LEU A 145 -0.62 -14.70 -3.72
CA LEU A 145 -0.75 -14.42 -2.29
C LEU A 145 -2.19 -14.11 -1.87
N ALA A 146 -2.97 -13.43 -2.71
CA ALA A 146 -4.39 -13.21 -2.45
C ALA A 146 -5.17 -14.53 -2.43
N GLN A 147 -4.85 -15.45 -3.35
CA GLN A 147 -5.43 -16.80 -3.32
C GLN A 147 -5.05 -17.53 -2.03
N LYS A 148 -3.78 -17.49 -1.63
CA LYS A 148 -3.32 -18.08 -0.36
C LYS A 148 -4.07 -17.49 0.84
N ALA A 149 -4.28 -16.17 0.87
CA ALA A 149 -5.04 -15.52 1.93
C ALA A 149 -6.52 -15.94 1.92
N ALA A 150 -7.14 -16.08 0.75
CA ALA A 150 -8.50 -16.56 0.61
C ALA A 150 -8.65 -18.01 1.08
N ASP A 151 -7.70 -18.88 0.72
CA ASP A 151 -7.64 -20.27 1.21
C ASP A 151 -7.47 -20.32 2.74
N GLY A 152 -6.81 -19.33 3.32
CA GLY A 152 -6.67 -19.12 4.76
C GLY A 152 -7.88 -18.49 5.46
N GLY A 153 -8.95 -18.13 4.72
CA GLY A 153 -10.22 -17.65 5.26
C GLY A 153 -10.49 -16.15 5.06
N ALA A 154 -9.64 -15.41 4.34
CA ALA A 154 -9.95 -14.03 3.96
C ALA A 154 -11.09 -13.97 2.94
N THR A 155 -11.94 -12.95 3.05
CA THR A 155 -13.02 -12.68 2.09
C THR A 155 -12.62 -11.51 1.18
N PHE A 156 -12.55 -11.75 -0.13
CA PHE A 156 -12.34 -10.69 -1.12
C PHE A 156 -13.63 -10.33 -1.83
N TYR A 157 -13.99 -9.05 -1.77
CA TYR A 157 -15.10 -8.45 -2.51
C TYR A 157 -14.53 -7.76 -3.75
N TYR A 158 -14.45 -8.49 -4.85
CA TYR A 158 -14.04 -7.94 -6.15
C TYR A 158 -15.15 -7.12 -6.80
N GLU A 159 -14.82 -6.26 -7.76
CA GLU A 159 -15.75 -5.33 -8.42
C GLU A 159 -16.58 -4.50 -7.41
N THR A 160 -15.98 -4.24 -6.24
CA THR A 160 -16.65 -3.61 -5.09
C THR A 160 -15.79 -2.46 -4.55
N PRO A 161 -15.76 -1.30 -5.26
CA PRO A 161 -15.06 -0.12 -4.77
C PRO A 161 -15.57 0.31 -3.40
N CYS A 162 -14.66 0.65 -2.49
CA CYS A 162 -15.02 1.34 -1.26
C CYS A 162 -15.46 2.76 -1.60
N VAL A 163 -16.67 3.13 -1.18
CA VAL A 163 -17.26 4.44 -1.50
C VAL A 163 -17.46 5.33 -0.28
N GLN A 164 -17.40 4.76 0.92
CA GLN A 164 -17.52 5.50 2.17
C GLN A 164 -16.83 4.73 3.31
N LEU A 165 -16.18 5.44 4.22
CA LEU A 165 -15.77 4.90 5.52
C LEU A 165 -16.91 5.09 6.52
N VAL A 166 -17.09 4.12 7.42
CA VAL A 166 -18.00 4.24 8.54
C VAL A 166 -17.27 4.95 9.67
N GLN A 167 -17.76 6.10 10.07
CA GLN A 167 -17.14 6.93 11.09
C GLN A 167 -18.12 7.23 12.21
N GLU A 168 -17.69 7.02 13.44
CA GLU A 168 -18.43 7.34 14.65
C GLU A 168 -18.37 8.85 14.94
N GLU A 169 -19.22 9.32 15.87
CA GLU A 169 -19.27 10.74 16.26
C GLU A 169 -17.93 11.27 16.82
N ASP A 170 -17.13 10.40 17.43
CA ASP A 170 -15.81 10.75 17.99
C ASP A 170 -14.69 10.77 16.91
N GLY A 171 -15.04 10.46 15.67
CA GLY A 171 -14.10 10.38 14.54
C GLY A 171 -13.47 9.00 14.31
N THR A 172 -13.73 8.02 15.16
CA THR A 172 -13.21 6.65 15.01
C THR A 172 -13.77 5.99 13.76
N ILE A 173 -12.92 5.36 12.95
CA ILE A 173 -13.33 4.59 11.78
C ILE A 173 -13.61 3.15 12.20
N THR A 174 -14.86 2.73 12.03
CA THR A 174 -15.36 1.41 12.45
C THR A 174 -15.75 0.50 11.29
N GLY A 175 -15.50 0.91 10.05
CA GLY A 175 -15.83 0.08 8.91
C GLY A 175 -15.69 0.78 7.56
N ALA A 176 -16.13 0.09 6.52
CA ALA A 176 -16.14 0.57 5.15
C ALA A 176 -17.40 0.10 4.42
N ILE A 177 -17.87 0.90 3.47
CA ILE A 177 -19.02 0.59 2.62
C ILE A 177 -18.51 0.39 1.20
N GLY A 178 -18.76 -0.79 0.66
CA GLY A 178 -18.49 -1.14 -0.73
C GLY A 178 -19.74 -1.01 -1.59
N LYS A 179 -19.58 -0.53 -2.83
CA LYS A 179 -20.65 -0.51 -3.83
C LYS A 179 -20.47 -1.70 -4.77
N GLN A 180 -21.43 -2.60 -4.80
CA GLN A 180 -21.41 -3.78 -5.67
C GLN A 180 -21.77 -3.43 -7.12
N LYS A 181 -21.47 -4.33 -8.03
CA LYS A 181 -21.67 -4.15 -9.48
C LYS A 181 -23.14 -3.90 -9.87
N ASP A 182 -24.08 -4.48 -9.12
CA ASP A 182 -25.52 -4.27 -9.31
C ASP A 182 -26.05 -2.94 -8.75
N GLY A 183 -25.15 -2.15 -8.13
CA GLY A 183 -25.44 -0.85 -7.55
C GLY A 183 -25.87 -0.90 -6.09
N THR A 184 -26.02 -2.08 -5.49
CA THR A 184 -26.31 -2.24 -4.06
C THR A 184 -25.05 -1.97 -3.21
N TYR A 185 -25.23 -1.83 -1.90
CA TYR A 185 -24.14 -1.55 -0.97
C TYR A 185 -23.96 -2.70 0.03
N VAL A 186 -22.72 -2.99 0.35
CA VAL A 186 -22.33 -3.86 1.46
C VAL A 186 -21.62 -3.03 2.52
N LYS A 187 -22.03 -3.16 3.79
CA LYS A 187 -21.36 -2.54 4.92
C LYS A 187 -20.53 -3.57 5.65
N LEU A 188 -19.24 -3.29 5.77
CA LEU A 188 -18.29 -4.12 6.48
C LEU A 188 -17.84 -3.40 7.75
N THR A 189 -18.25 -3.93 8.90
CA THR A 189 -17.80 -3.44 10.22
C THR A 189 -16.45 -4.06 10.54
N ALA A 190 -15.50 -3.25 11.03
CA ALA A 190 -14.15 -3.64 11.42
C ALA A 190 -13.97 -3.41 12.92
N THR A 191 -13.85 -4.49 13.70
CA THR A 191 -13.74 -4.39 15.18
C THR A 191 -12.37 -3.93 15.65
N LYS A 192 -11.32 -4.10 14.81
CA LYS A 192 -9.94 -3.69 15.13
C LYS A 192 -9.48 -2.50 14.28
N GLY A 193 -9.97 -2.36 13.05
CA GLY A 193 -9.65 -1.21 12.21
C GLY A 193 -9.76 -1.45 10.71
N VAL A 194 -9.58 -0.35 9.97
CA VAL A 194 -9.60 -0.32 8.50
C VAL A 194 -8.22 0.07 7.98
N VAL A 195 -7.71 -0.68 7.01
CA VAL A 195 -6.45 -0.40 6.31
C VAL A 195 -6.77 0.18 4.94
N LEU A 196 -6.32 1.42 4.67
CA LEU A 196 -6.41 2.02 3.35
C LEU A 196 -5.15 1.68 2.52
N ALA A 197 -5.31 0.83 1.52
CA ALA A 197 -4.26 0.36 0.61
C ALA A 197 -4.66 0.55 -0.87
N ALA A 198 -5.40 1.63 -1.15
CA ALA A 198 -6.08 1.86 -2.44
C ALA A 198 -5.18 2.51 -3.51
N GLY A 199 -3.87 2.58 -3.29
CA GLY A 199 -2.90 3.11 -4.24
C GLY A 199 -2.91 4.64 -4.34
N ASP A 200 -2.37 5.16 -5.43
CA ASP A 200 -2.19 6.58 -5.68
C ASP A 200 -3.30 7.21 -6.55
N TYR A 201 -3.05 8.39 -7.10
CA TYR A 201 -3.99 9.16 -7.90
C TYR A 201 -3.45 9.56 -9.29
N MET A 202 -2.49 8.80 -9.83
CA MET A 202 -1.84 9.14 -11.11
C MET A 202 -2.78 9.19 -12.32
N ASN A 203 -3.98 8.64 -12.22
CA ASN A 203 -5.03 8.73 -13.24
C ASN A 203 -6.21 9.64 -12.82
N ASN A 204 -5.99 10.53 -11.87
CA ASN A 204 -6.97 11.54 -11.47
C ASN A 204 -6.46 12.93 -11.87
N GLU A 205 -6.94 13.43 -13.02
CA GLU A 205 -6.48 14.68 -13.63
C GLU A 205 -6.51 15.86 -12.64
N SER A 206 -7.60 16.03 -11.89
CA SER A 206 -7.73 17.14 -10.95
C SER A 206 -6.77 17.03 -9.76
N MET A 207 -6.48 15.82 -9.29
CA MET A 207 -5.50 15.62 -8.22
C MET A 207 -4.07 15.78 -8.72
N VAL A 208 -3.78 15.31 -9.93
CA VAL A 208 -2.48 15.51 -10.59
C VAL A 208 -2.22 17.00 -10.82
N ASP A 209 -3.15 17.73 -11.42
CA ASP A 209 -2.99 19.16 -11.67
C ASP A 209 -2.82 19.97 -10.38
N ARG A 210 -3.52 19.57 -9.32
CA ARG A 210 -3.43 20.26 -8.03
C ARG A 210 -2.14 19.97 -7.27
N ASN A 211 -1.69 18.70 -7.25
CA ASN A 211 -0.63 18.25 -6.35
C ASN A 211 0.68 17.95 -7.07
N MET A 212 0.63 17.71 -8.40
CA MET A 212 1.77 17.32 -9.25
C MET A 212 1.84 18.19 -10.50
N ARG A 213 1.77 19.49 -10.32
CA ARG A 213 1.64 20.46 -11.43
C ARG A 213 2.71 20.29 -12.51
N ASP A 214 3.94 19.96 -12.12
CA ASP A 214 5.04 19.76 -13.06
C ASP A 214 4.88 18.48 -13.90
N ALA A 215 4.07 17.53 -13.42
CA ALA A 215 3.77 16.29 -14.12
C ALA A 215 2.43 16.32 -14.88
N SER A 216 1.60 17.36 -14.70
CA SER A 216 0.26 17.45 -15.33
C SER A 216 0.30 17.53 -16.86
N MET A 217 1.46 17.84 -17.44
CA MET A 217 1.65 17.85 -18.89
C MET A 217 1.87 16.45 -19.50
N PHE A 218 2.15 15.44 -18.67
CA PHE A 218 2.33 14.07 -19.14
C PHE A 218 1.00 13.33 -19.22
N PRO A 219 0.87 12.34 -20.11
CA PRO A 219 -0.32 11.51 -20.15
C PRO A 219 -0.58 10.84 -18.82
N LEU A 220 -1.84 10.79 -18.41
CA LEU A 220 -2.26 10.02 -17.25
C LEU A 220 -1.98 8.53 -17.48
N CYS A 221 -1.58 7.84 -16.45
CA CYS A 221 -1.23 6.42 -16.51
C CYS A 221 -1.87 5.65 -15.35
N LEU A 222 -1.83 4.31 -15.43
CA LEU A 222 -2.38 3.43 -14.41
C LEU A 222 -3.88 3.70 -14.18
N VAL A 223 -4.70 3.33 -15.14
CA VAL A 223 -6.13 3.67 -15.25
C VAL A 223 -6.98 3.46 -13.98
N ASN A 224 -6.56 2.58 -13.11
CA ASN A 224 -7.21 2.28 -11.84
C ASN A 224 -6.72 3.13 -10.65
N HIS A 225 -5.73 4.01 -10.83
CA HIS A 225 -5.16 4.87 -9.79
C HIS A 225 -5.90 6.21 -9.73
N THR A 226 -7.08 6.21 -9.14
CA THR A 226 -8.04 7.33 -9.16
C THR A 226 -8.08 8.13 -7.86
N GLY A 227 -7.23 7.79 -6.88
CA GLY A 227 -7.11 8.55 -5.63
C GLY A 227 -8.22 8.27 -4.61
N ASP A 228 -8.95 7.18 -4.77
CA ASP A 228 -10.11 6.86 -3.92
C ASP A 228 -9.74 6.81 -2.44
N GLY A 229 -8.61 6.16 -2.09
CA GLY A 229 -8.12 6.09 -0.72
C GLY A 229 -7.77 7.46 -0.12
N HIS A 230 -7.21 8.37 -0.94
CA HIS A 230 -6.92 9.74 -0.51
C HIS A 230 -8.23 10.50 -0.23
N ILE A 231 -9.21 10.39 -1.12
CA ILE A 231 -10.51 11.04 -0.97
C ILE A 231 -11.22 10.52 0.29
N LEU A 232 -11.26 9.20 0.49
CA LEU A 232 -11.85 8.58 1.67
C LEU A 232 -11.17 9.06 2.97
N GLY A 233 -9.83 9.09 2.99
CA GLY A 233 -9.07 9.57 4.13
C GLY A 233 -9.31 11.05 4.44
N ILE A 234 -9.40 11.92 3.41
CA ILE A 234 -9.71 13.35 3.58
C ILE A 234 -11.13 13.53 4.13
N LEU A 235 -12.11 12.81 3.60
CA LEU A 235 -13.49 12.87 4.08
C LEU A 235 -13.62 12.39 5.53
N ALA A 236 -12.74 11.50 5.97
CA ALA A 236 -12.64 11.04 7.35
C ALA A 236 -11.87 11.99 8.29
N GLY A 237 -11.48 13.18 7.82
CA GLY A 237 -10.74 14.17 8.62
C GLY A 237 -9.22 14.15 8.43
N GLY A 238 -8.71 13.28 7.55
CA GLY A 238 -7.31 13.27 7.15
C GLY A 238 -6.94 14.44 6.25
N ARG A 239 -5.66 14.55 5.92
CA ARG A 239 -5.15 15.58 5.00
C ARG A 239 -4.05 15.03 4.11
N MET A 240 -3.91 15.62 2.93
CA MET A 240 -2.76 15.34 2.06
C MET A 240 -1.46 15.78 2.74
N ALA A 241 -0.42 14.99 2.58
CA ALA A 241 0.91 15.41 2.99
C ALA A 241 1.31 16.68 2.20
N PRO A 242 1.92 17.69 2.83
CA PRO A 242 2.31 18.95 2.17
C PRO A 242 3.61 18.77 1.36
N LEU A 243 3.72 17.66 0.61
CA LEU A 243 4.94 17.24 -0.07
C LEU A 243 4.83 17.49 -1.58
N GLY A 244 5.98 17.61 -2.26
CA GLY A 244 6.03 17.45 -3.70
C GLY A 244 5.73 15.99 -4.06
N HIS A 245 4.68 15.76 -4.82
CA HIS A 245 4.14 14.42 -5.06
C HIS A 245 4.71 13.74 -6.31
N ALA A 246 5.48 14.47 -7.13
CA ALA A 246 6.16 13.92 -8.31
C ALA A 246 7.64 14.24 -8.28
N ARG A 247 8.45 13.19 -8.46
CA ARG A 247 9.85 13.24 -8.90
C ARG A 247 10.25 11.95 -9.58
#